data_3fb9226e671ec4d7605dead51c52956a
#
_entry.id   3fb9226e671ec4d7605dead51c52956a
#
_cell.length_a   1.000
_cell.length_b   1.000
_cell.length_c   1.000
_cell.angle_alpha   90.00
_cell.angle_beta   90.00
_cell.angle_gamma   90.00
#
_symmetry.space_group_name_H-M   'P 1'
#
loop_
_entity.id
_entity.type
_entity.pdbx_description
1 polymer ?
#
loop_
_entity_poly.entity_id
_entity_poly.type
_entity_poly.pdbx_seq_one_letter_code
_entity_poly.pdbx_strand_id
1 'polypeptide(L)'
;MNKKVFIIKGSPRAEGNTATMADIYAKGAIENHNTVTEIVLKDKTIIDCCGCAICQQNGGKCVQDDDMNEIYDEMYKADVIVLACPVYFYTWPSLMKRMIDRTFAIEDYMEKKVFYLLSAAATRKETNVQTMIKCFRQYISCFGENGSEEGGIVFAYDTRKTEDVKTMYDILNKVYEMGKSV
;
A
#
# COMPACT_ATOMS: atom_id res chain seq x y z
N MET A 1 -2.71 19.39 -11.57
CA MET A 1 -3.09 18.28 -12.49
C MET A 1 -3.73 17.21 -11.63
N ASN A 2 -4.83 16.61 -12.09
CA ASN A 2 -5.46 15.51 -11.35
C ASN A 2 -4.53 14.29 -11.37
N LYS A 3 -4.14 13.81 -10.20
CA LYS A 3 -3.35 12.59 -10.06
C LYS A 3 -4.24 11.36 -9.99
N LYS A 4 -3.70 10.23 -10.40
CA LYS A 4 -4.31 8.91 -10.21
C LYS A 4 -3.73 8.29 -8.96
N VAL A 5 -4.56 8.06 -7.97
CA VAL A 5 -4.21 7.46 -6.68
C VAL A 5 -4.72 6.04 -6.65
N PHE A 6 -3.83 5.07 -6.44
CA PHE A 6 -4.18 3.67 -6.26
C PHE A 6 -3.96 3.24 -4.81
N ILE A 7 -5.03 2.83 -4.14
CA ILE A 7 -5.00 2.41 -2.73
C ILE A 7 -5.13 0.89 -2.64
N ILE A 8 -4.14 0.25 -2.02
CA ILE A 8 -4.08 -1.20 -1.84
C ILE A 8 -4.35 -1.52 -0.37
N LYS A 9 -5.53 -2.08 -0.08
CA LYS A 9 -5.96 -2.49 1.26
C LYS A 9 -5.54 -3.93 1.52
N GLY A 10 -4.46 -4.11 2.31
CA GLY A 10 -3.84 -5.42 2.60
C GLY A 10 -4.24 -6.02 3.95
N SER A 11 -5.33 -5.57 4.56
CA SER A 11 -5.86 -6.17 5.78
C SER A 11 -6.76 -7.37 5.48
N PRO A 12 -6.70 -8.47 6.28
CA PRO A 12 -7.68 -9.55 6.20
C PRO A 12 -9.08 -9.13 6.72
N ARG A 13 -9.17 -7.99 7.41
CA ARG A 13 -10.42 -7.42 7.89
C ARG A 13 -10.90 -6.35 6.91
N ALA A 14 -12.11 -6.54 6.34
CA ALA A 14 -12.70 -5.58 5.40
C ALA A 14 -12.90 -4.21 6.04
N GLU A 15 -13.48 -4.21 7.24
CA GLU A 15 -13.75 -3.02 8.05
C GLU A 15 -12.81 -3.01 9.25
N GLY A 16 -11.61 -2.47 9.10
CA GLY A 16 -10.60 -2.43 10.15
C GLY A 16 -9.92 -1.07 10.21
N ASN A 17 -9.04 -0.89 11.19
CA ASN A 17 -8.34 0.38 11.41
C ASN A 17 -7.67 0.92 10.13
N THR A 18 -6.98 0.07 9.39
CA THR A 18 -6.29 0.51 8.15
C THR A 18 -7.23 0.74 6.98
N ALA A 19 -8.38 0.05 6.93
CA ALA A 19 -9.42 0.34 5.94
C ALA A 19 -10.01 1.73 6.20
N THR A 20 -10.37 2.04 7.46
CA THR A 20 -10.83 3.37 7.85
C THR A 20 -9.81 4.46 7.49
N MET A 21 -8.52 4.24 7.75
CA MET A 21 -7.47 5.19 7.36
C MET A 21 -7.42 5.36 5.84
N ALA A 22 -7.52 4.28 5.07
CA ALA A 22 -7.53 4.31 3.60
C ALA A 22 -8.72 5.12 3.06
N ASP A 23 -9.93 4.91 3.62
CA ASP A 23 -11.13 5.64 3.23
C ASP A 23 -11.02 7.15 3.52
N ILE A 24 -10.41 7.51 4.65
CA ILE A 24 -10.16 8.92 5.01
C ILE A 24 -9.11 9.55 4.08
N TYR A 25 -8.06 8.82 3.72
CA TYR A 25 -7.08 9.28 2.73
C TYR A 25 -7.74 9.49 1.36
N ALA A 26 -8.54 8.51 0.91
CA ALA A 26 -9.29 8.59 -0.34
C ALA A 26 -10.19 9.83 -0.39
N LYS A 27 -10.90 10.11 0.72
CA LYS A 27 -11.74 11.31 0.83
C LYS A 27 -10.94 12.59 0.62
N GLY A 28 -9.78 12.73 1.27
CA GLY A 28 -8.90 13.89 1.09
C GLY A 28 -8.41 14.02 -0.36
N ALA A 29 -7.96 12.91 -0.97
CA ALA A 29 -7.49 12.89 -2.35
C ALA A 29 -8.59 13.29 -3.36
N ILE A 30 -9.81 12.77 -3.19
CA ILE A 30 -10.97 13.10 -4.03
C ILE A 30 -11.34 14.57 -3.88
N GLU A 31 -11.31 15.12 -2.67
CA GLU A 31 -11.62 16.53 -2.43
C GLU A 31 -10.62 17.46 -3.12
N ASN A 32 -9.37 17.03 -3.29
CA ASN A 32 -8.37 17.72 -4.11
C ASN A 32 -8.43 17.33 -5.61
N HIS A 33 -9.58 16.85 -6.07
CA HIS A 33 -9.87 16.53 -7.48
C HIS A 33 -9.02 15.40 -8.08
N ASN A 34 -8.42 14.53 -7.26
CA ASN A 34 -7.69 13.35 -7.76
C ASN A 34 -8.65 12.19 -8.05
N THR A 35 -8.26 11.32 -8.98
CA THR A 35 -8.99 10.07 -9.24
C THR A 35 -8.45 8.97 -8.33
N VAL A 36 -9.33 8.31 -7.58
CA VAL A 36 -8.95 7.25 -6.65
C VAL A 36 -9.51 5.91 -7.12
N THR A 37 -8.64 4.92 -7.23
CA THR A 37 -8.99 3.50 -7.42
C THR A 37 -8.54 2.71 -6.18
N GLU A 38 -9.36 1.79 -5.72
CA GLU A 38 -9.07 0.99 -4.53
C GLU A 38 -9.17 -0.50 -4.83
N ILE A 39 -8.31 -1.28 -4.18
CA ILE A 39 -8.38 -2.74 -4.22
C ILE A 39 -8.26 -3.33 -2.81
N VAL A 40 -9.03 -4.39 -2.55
CA VAL A 40 -9.02 -5.10 -1.26
C VAL A 40 -8.41 -6.49 -1.49
N LEU A 41 -7.18 -6.70 -1.04
CA LEU A 41 -6.42 -7.93 -1.36
C LEU A 41 -7.05 -9.21 -0.82
N LYS A 42 -7.83 -9.13 0.25
CA LYS A 42 -8.54 -10.33 0.79
C LYS A 42 -9.60 -10.89 -0.17
N ASP A 43 -10.10 -10.06 -1.08
CA ASP A 43 -11.15 -10.42 -2.05
C ASP A 43 -10.54 -10.82 -3.41
N LYS A 44 -9.21 -10.90 -3.48
CA LYS A 44 -8.43 -11.25 -4.68
C LYS A 44 -7.77 -12.61 -4.55
N THR A 45 -7.74 -13.33 -5.65
CA THR A 45 -6.97 -14.57 -5.78
C THR A 45 -5.59 -14.22 -6.32
N ILE A 46 -4.59 -14.26 -5.43
CA ILE A 46 -3.20 -13.99 -5.79
C ILE A 46 -2.39 -15.24 -5.44
N ILE A 47 -1.79 -15.87 -6.42
CA ILE A 47 -0.91 -17.03 -6.26
C ILE A 47 0.47 -16.55 -5.80
N ASP A 48 1.13 -17.30 -4.92
CA ASP A 48 2.46 -16.93 -4.42
C ASP A 48 3.50 -16.89 -5.55
N CYS A 49 4.47 -15.98 -5.47
CA CYS A 49 5.59 -15.96 -6.42
C CYS A 49 6.39 -17.27 -6.30
N CYS A 50 6.55 -17.99 -7.38
CA CYS A 50 7.34 -19.23 -7.42
C CYS A 50 8.83 -19.03 -7.74
N GLY A 51 9.29 -17.77 -7.89
CA GLY A 51 10.69 -17.44 -8.13
C GLY A 51 11.25 -17.90 -9.49
N CYS A 52 10.40 -18.14 -10.49
CA CYS A 52 10.84 -18.65 -11.79
C CYS A 52 11.60 -17.64 -12.66
N ALA A 53 11.56 -16.36 -12.32
CA ALA A 53 12.22 -15.24 -13.02
C ALA A 53 11.86 -15.10 -14.53
N ILE A 54 10.81 -15.76 -15.03
CA ILE A 54 10.41 -15.64 -16.43
C ILE A 54 9.96 -14.23 -16.77
N CYS A 55 9.34 -13.52 -15.81
CA CYS A 55 8.92 -12.14 -15.99
C CYS A 55 10.08 -11.19 -16.35
N GLN A 56 11.28 -11.45 -15.87
CA GLN A 56 12.48 -10.67 -16.20
C GLN A 56 12.96 -10.88 -17.66
N GLN A 57 12.50 -11.93 -18.32
CA GLN A 57 12.90 -12.29 -19.67
C GLN A 57 11.83 -11.95 -20.72
N ASN A 58 10.61 -11.63 -20.30
CA ASN A 58 9.47 -11.41 -21.19
C ASN A 58 8.80 -10.03 -21.04
N GLY A 59 9.57 -9.02 -20.62
CA GLY A 59 9.08 -7.64 -20.54
C GLY A 59 8.13 -7.39 -19.38
N GLY A 60 8.39 -7.98 -18.21
CA GLY A 60 7.64 -7.71 -16.98
C GLY A 60 6.33 -8.49 -16.85
N LYS A 61 6.06 -9.45 -17.72
CA LYS A 61 4.81 -10.23 -17.68
C LYS A 61 4.97 -11.49 -16.84
N CYS A 62 4.22 -11.59 -15.75
CA CYS A 62 4.17 -12.82 -14.97
C CYS A 62 3.47 -13.93 -15.75
N VAL A 63 3.96 -15.18 -15.58
CA VAL A 63 3.35 -16.36 -16.22
C VAL A 63 2.11 -16.88 -15.48
N GLN A 64 1.91 -16.43 -14.24
CA GLN A 64 0.73 -16.78 -13.45
C GLN A 64 -0.43 -15.87 -13.86
N ASP A 65 -1.55 -16.45 -14.24
CA ASP A 65 -2.79 -15.78 -14.62
C ASP A 65 -3.73 -15.74 -13.40
N ASP A 66 -3.75 -14.59 -12.72
CA ASP A 66 -4.54 -14.36 -11.53
C ASP A 66 -4.86 -12.84 -11.38
N ASP A 67 -5.48 -12.45 -10.25
CA ASP A 67 -5.89 -11.06 -10.01
C ASP A 67 -4.71 -10.07 -9.90
N MET A 68 -3.45 -10.54 -9.94
CA MET A 68 -2.30 -9.63 -10.05
C MET A 68 -2.28 -8.84 -11.35
N ASN A 69 -2.89 -9.35 -12.43
CA ASN A 69 -2.95 -8.63 -13.70
C ASN A 69 -3.65 -7.28 -13.54
N GLU A 70 -4.78 -7.24 -12.82
CA GLU A 70 -5.49 -6.00 -12.50
C GLU A 70 -4.62 -5.06 -11.64
N ILE A 71 -3.89 -5.62 -10.67
CA ILE A 71 -3.03 -4.84 -9.78
C ILE A 71 -1.87 -4.22 -10.55
N TYR A 72 -1.22 -4.95 -11.45
CA TYR A 72 -0.17 -4.43 -12.31
C TYR A 72 -0.68 -3.26 -13.16
N ASP A 73 -1.84 -3.42 -13.80
CA ASP A 73 -2.44 -2.39 -14.64
C ASP A 73 -2.72 -1.10 -13.87
N GLU A 74 -3.26 -1.22 -12.65
CA GLU A 74 -3.52 -0.05 -11.80
C GLU A 74 -2.22 0.57 -11.25
N MET A 75 -1.21 -0.22 -10.90
CA MET A 75 0.10 0.29 -10.48
C MET A 75 0.80 1.06 -11.62
N TYR A 76 0.70 0.58 -12.86
CA TYR A 76 1.25 1.32 -14.02
C TYR A 76 0.56 2.67 -14.24
N LYS A 77 -0.77 2.72 -14.13
CA LYS A 77 -1.57 3.93 -14.36
C LYS A 77 -1.45 4.97 -13.25
N ALA A 78 -1.15 4.55 -12.02
CA ALA A 78 -1.14 5.40 -10.85
C ALA A 78 0.06 6.37 -10.86
N ASP A 79 -0.16 7.58 -10.37
CA ASP A 79 0.90 8.53 -9.99
C ASP A 79 1.30 8.31 -8.52
N VAL A 80 0.34 7.87 -7.72
CA VAL A 80 0.46 7.67 -6.28
C VAL A 80 -0.04 6.29 -5.90
N ILE A 81 0.73 5.58 -5.08
CA ILE A 81 0.39 4.25 -4.57
C ILE A 81 0.35 4.30 -3.04
N VAL A 82 -0.79 3.91 -2.46
CA VAL A 82 -0.99 3.88 -1.01
C VAL A 82 -1.10 2.44 -0.55
N LEU A 83 -0.18 2.02 0.32
CA LEU A 83 -0.22 0.70 0.96
C LEU A 83 -0.89 0.84 2.34
N ALA A 84 -2.09 0.28 2.50
CA ALA A 84 -2.85 0.33 3.75
C ALA A 84 -2.97 -1.06 4.37
N CYS A 85 -2.18 -1.37 5.41
CA CYS A 85 -2.19 -2.68 6.04
C CYS A 85 -1.76 -2.67 7.51
N PRO A 86 -2.21 -3.64 8.34
CA PRO A 86 -1.77 -3.76 9.72
C PRO A 86 -0.32 -4.25 9.82
N VAL A 87 0.30 -3.99 10.97
CA VAL A 87 1.58 -4.61 11.34
C VAL A 87 1.33 -5.99 11.93
N TYR A 88 1.83 -7.04 11.28
CA TYR A 88 1.84 -8.40 11.82
C TYR A 88 3.27 -8.87 12.01
N PHE A 89 3.62 -9.28 13.22
CA PHE A 89 5.00 -9.67 13.56
C PHE A 89 6.06 -8.68 13.07
N TYR A 90 5.82 -7.38 13.35
CA TYR A 90 6.70 -6.24 13.03
C TYR A 90 6.83 -5.87 11.55
N THR A 91 6.13 -6.56 10.63
CA THR A 91 6.24 -6.35 9.20
C THR A 91 4.88 -6.49 8.48
N TRP A 92 4.91 -6.74 7.17
CA TRP A 92 3.74 -6.91 6.31
C TRP A 92 2.87 -8.09 6.71
N PRO A 93 1.53 -7.99 6.66
CA PRO A 93 0.66 -9.16 6.69
C PRO A 93 0.84 -9.99 5.40
N SER A 94 0.54 -11.28 5.47
CA SER A 94 0.73 -12.22 4.35
C SER A 94 0.06 -11.78 3.05
N LEU A 95 -1.15 -11.22 3.11
CA LEU A 95 -1.85 -10.70 1.93
C LEU A 95 -1.04 -9.60 1.22
N MET A 96 -0.53 -8.62 1.98
CA MET A 96 0.30 -7.55 1.41
C MET A 96 1.64 -8.09 0.91
N LYS A 97 2.28 -8.98 1.68
CA LYS A 97 3.58 -9.54 1.30
C LYS A 97 3.51 -10.36 0.02
N ARG A 98 2.45 -11.16 -0.16
CA ARG A 98 2.20 -11.92 -1.38
C ARG A 98 2.11 -11.01 -2.61
N MET A 99 1.35 -9.92 -2.51
CA MET A 99 1.25 -8.92 -3.58
C MET A 99 2.62 -8.27 -3.84
N ILE A 100 3.34 -7.83 -2.81
CA ILE A 100 4.68 -7.24 -2.91
C ILE A 100 5.65 -8.19 -3.65
N ASP A 101 5.70 -9.48 -3.29
CA ASP A 101 6.59 -10.45 -3.95
C ASP A 101 6.29 -10.60 -5.43
N ARG A 102 5.04 -10.45 -5.82
CA ARG A 102 4.62 -10.52 -7.23
C ARG A 102 4.98 -9.25 -8.00
N THR A 103 5.17 -8.08 -7.35
CA THR A 103 5.60 -6.86 -8.05
C THR A 103 7.04 -6.92 -8.58
N PHE A 104 7.82 -7.95 -8.24
CA PHE A 104 9.09 -8.25 -8.90
C PHE A 104 8.97 -8.30 -10.44
N ALA A 105 7.80 -8.65 -10.95
CA ALA A 105 7.56 -8.67 -12.40
C ALA A 105 7.67 -7.28 -13.05
N ILE A 106 7.34 -6.23 -12.31
CA ILE A 106 7.18 -4.87 -12.86
C ILE A 106 8.21 -3.86 -12.32
N GLU A 107 9.15 -4.27 -11.46
CA GLU A 107 10.06 -3.34 -10.79
C GLU A 107 10.90 -2.51 -11.77
N ASP A 108 11.38 -3.11 -12.86
CA ASP A 108 12.19 -2.45 -13.89
C ASP A 108 11.36 -1.68 -14.94
N TYR A 109 10.04 -1.83 -14.90
CA TYR A 109 9.15 -1.30 -15.94
C TYR A 109 8.20 -0.20 -15.45
N MET A 110 8.17 0.07 -14.15
CA MET A 110 7.36 1.15 -13.59
C MET A 110 8.04 2.50 -13.77
N GLU A 111 7.25 3.50 -14.17
CA GLU A 111 7.64 4.90 -14.10
C GLU A 111 7.65 5.41 -12.65
N LYS A 112 8.17 6.63 -12.44
CA LYS A 112 8.19 7.30 -11.14
C LYS A 112 6.82 7.27 -10.44
N LYS A 113 6.79 6.81 -9.18
CA LYS A 113 5.60 6.80 -8.31
C LYS A 113 5.90 7.43 -6.95
N VAL A 114 4.87 7.99 -6.32
CA VAL A 114 4.94 8.42 -4.92
C VAL A 114 4.22 7.39 -4.05
N PHE A 115 4.93 6.82 -3.08
CA PHE A 115 4.39 5.78 -2.21
C PHE A 115 4.03 6.31 -0.84
N TYR A 116 2.88 5.89 -0.32
CA TYR A 116 2.42 6.17 1.04
C TYR A 116 2.18 4.87 1.82
N LEU A 117 2.43 4.92 3.13
CA LEU A 117 2.11 3.82 4.05
C LEU A 117 1.12 4.29 5.12
N LEU A 118 -0.04 3.65 5.16
CA LEU A 118 -1.04 3.79 6.22
C LEU A 118 -1.09 2.49 7.02
N SER A 119 -0.70 2.51 8.28
CA SER A 119 -0.58 1.28 9.04
C SER A 119 -1.14 1.39 10.46
N ALA A 120 -1.54 0.27 11.03
CA ALA A 120 -2.07 0.17 12.37
C ALA A 120 -1.37 -0.93 13.15
N ALA A 121 -1.01 -0.67 14.40
CA ALA A 121 -0.26 -1.58 15.23
C ALA A 121 -0.82 -1.65 16.65
N ALA A 122 -0.90 -2.85 17.23
CA ALA A 122 -1.36 -3.07 18.61
C ALA A 122 -0.38 -2.58 19.68
N THR A 123 0.81 -2.17 19.29
CA THR A 123 1.85 -1.65 20.19
C THR A 123 1.66 -0.16 20.46
N ARG A 124 2.13 0.28 21.65
CA ARG A 124 2.31 1.71 21.99
C ARG A 124 3.70 2.23 21.68
N LYS A 125 4.65 1.33 21.40
CA LYS A 125 6.06 1.67 21.23
C LYS A 125 6.38 1.90 19.75
N GLU A 126 6.81 3.09 19.40
CA GLU A 126 7.26 3.44 18.04
C GLU A 126 8.42 2.58 17.55
N THR A 127 9.28 2.12 18.49
CA THR A 127 10.39 1.21 18.15
C THR A 127 9.93 -0.10 17.53
N ASN A 128 8.70 -0.56 17.84
CA ASN A 128 8.17 -1.83 17.34
C ASN A 128 7.68 -1.78 15.89
N VAL A 129 7.57 -0.60 15.28
CA VAL A 129 7.18 -0.45 13.87
C VAL A 129 8.36 -0.09 12.95
N GLN A 130 9.57 0.07 13.51
CA GLN A 130 10.76 0.45 12.74
C GLN A 130 11.10 -0.56 11.64
N THR A 131 10.89 -1.86 11.90
CA THR A 131 11.08 -2.91 10.89
C THR A 131 10.14 -2.72 9.70
N MET A 132 8.87 -2.41 9.97
CA MET A 132 7.88 -2.13 8.93
C MET A 132 8.27 -0.91 8.08
N ILE A 133 8.69 0.18 8.72
CA ILE A 133 9.17 1.40 8.05
C ILE A 133 10.38 1.07 7.17
N LYS A 134 11.34 0.30 7.69
CA LYS A 134 12.51 -0.11 6.92
C LYS A 134 12.11 -0.98 5.73
N CYS A 135 11.21 -1.96 5.91
CA CYS A 135 10.71 -2.80 4.82
C CYS A 135 10.02 -1.96 3.73
N PHE A 136 9.20 -0.98 4.13
CA PHE A 136 8.53 -0.07 3.19
C PHE A 136 9.53 0.74 2.37
N ARG A 137 10.53 1.34 3.02
CA ARG A 137 11.57 2.12 2.34
C ARG A 137 12.43 1.26 1.41
N GLN A 138 12.78 0.04 1.82
CA GLN A 138 13.50 -0.89 0.97
C GLN A 138 12.64 -1.37 -0.22
N TYR A 139 11.34 -1.55 -0.03
CA TYR A 139 10.43 -1.84 -1.14
C TYR A 139 10.40 -0.71 -2.17
N ILE A 140 10.26 0.54 -1.73
CA ILE A 140 10.31 1.70 -2.63
C ILE A 140 11.65 1.78 -3.36
N SER A 141 12.77 1.46 -2.70
CA SER A 141 14.10 1.54 -3.31
C SER A 141 14.29 0.57 -4.49
N CYS A 142 13.49 -0.50 -4.58
CA CYS A 142 13.45 -1.36 -5.76
C CYS A 142 12.92 -0.63 -7.01
N PHE A 143 12.15 0.45 -6.82
CA PHE A 143 11.69 1.34 -7.89
C PHE A 143 12.46 2.68 -7.94
N GLY A 144 13.53 2.79 -7.16
CA GLY A 144 14.26 4.06 -6.96
C GLY A 144 15.02 4.52 -8.20
N GLU A 145 15.50 3.61 -9.05
CA GLU A 145 16.16 3.96 -10.30
C GLU A 145 15.21 4.69 -11.25
N ASN A 146 13.91 4.44 -11.15
CA ASN A 146 12.86 5.12 -11.90
C ASN A 146 12.43 6.45 -11.23
N GLY A 147 13.07 6.85 -10.12
CA GLY A 147 12.79 8.07 -9.37
C GLY A 147 11.60 7.99 -8.42
N SER A 148 11.13 6.79 -8.08
CA SER A 148 10.07 6.60 -7.08
C SER A 148 10.49 7.04 -5.69
N GLU A 149 9.55 7.60 -4.89
CA GLU A 149 9.85 8.25 -3.62
C GLU A 149 8.80 8.00 -2.53
N GLU A 150 9.20 8.19 -1.26
CA GLU A 150 8.31 8.16 -0.10
C GLU A 150 7.53 9.48 -0.02
N GLY A 151 6.20 9.43 -0.14
CA GLY A 151 5.32 10.56 0.08
C GLY A 151 4.99 10.77 1.57
N GLY A 152 4.89 9.69 2.33
CA GLY A 152 4.66 9.76 3.76
C GLY A 152 4.22 8.46 4.41
N ILE A 153 4.31 8.46 5.75
CA ILE A 153 3.97 7.31 6.59
C ILE A 153 3.11 7.76 7.76
N VAL A 154 2.00 7.06 8.02
CA VAL A 154 1.19 7.24 9.22
C VAL A 154 0.94 5.91 9.91
N PHE A 155 1.21 5.86 11.22
CA PHE A 155 0.87 4.74 12.09
C PHE A 155 -0.19 5.13 13.11
N ALA A 156 -1.24 4.32 13.23
CA ALA A 156 -2.14 4.31 14.37
C ALA A 156 -1.63 3.26 15.38
N TYR A 157 -1.25 3.71 16.57
CA TYR A 157 -0.74 2.87 17.65
C TYR A 157 -1.85 2.42 18.60
N ASP A 158 -1.60 1.37 19.39
CA ASP A 158 -2.53 0.80 20.39
C ASP A 158 -3.88 0.35 19.79
N THR A 159 -3.88 -0.03 18.52
CA THR A 159 -5.06 -0.48 17.79
C THR A 159 -5.23 -2.00 17.92
N ARG A 160 -5.96 -2.45 18.95
CA ARG A 160 -6.23 -3.86 19.24
C ARG A 160 -7.57 -4.34 18.67
N LYS A 161 -8.58 -3.46 18.68
CA LYS A 161 -9.92 -3.70 18.15
C LYS A 161 -10.05 -3.11 16.75
N THR A 162 -11.03 -3.55 15.99
CA THR A 162 -11.26 -3.16 14.59
C THR A 162 -11.60 -1.69 14.41
N GLU A 163 -12.12 -1.03 15.45
CA GLU A 163 -12.64 0.34 15.37
C GLU A 163 -11.84 1.36 16.17
N ASP A 164 -10.73 0.97 16.79
CA ASP A 164 -9.97 1.85 17.69
C ASP A 164 -9.54 3.15 17.01
N VAL A 165 -9.19 3.10 15.72
CA VAL A 165 -8.78 4.30 14.97
C VAL A 165 -9.91 5.32 14.81
N LYS A 166 -11.17 4.92 14.87
CA LYS A 166 -12.32 5.84 14.71
C LYS A 166 -12.37 6.94 15.76
N THR A 167 -11.75 6.71 16.93
CA THR A 167 -11.64 7.68 18.02
C THR A 167 -10.32 8.47 18.01
N MET A 168 -9.40 8.17 17.09
CA MET A 168 -8.09 8.81 16.98
C MET A 168 -8.14 10.00 16.00
N TYR A 169 -8.85 11.05 16.37
CA TYR A 169 -9.14 12.18 15.49
C TYR A 169 -7.88 12.86 14.92
N ASP A 170 -6.81 12.98 15.70
CA ASP A 170 -5.54 13.57 15.24
C ASP A 170 -4.90 12.72 14.12
N ILE A 171 -4.94 11.38 14.27
CA ILE A 171 -4.43 10.45 13.25
C ILE A 171 -5.29 10.53 11.98
N LEU A 172 -6.62 10.49 12.13
CA LEU A 172 -7.53 10.59 10.98
C LEU A 172 -7.40 11.92 10.26
N ASN A 173 -7.25 13.03 10.99
CA ASN A 173 -7.01 14.34 10.39
C ASN A 173 -5.68 14.38 9.64
N LYS A 174 -4.60 13.83 10.22
CA LYS A 174 -3.29 13.72 9.55
C LYS A 174 -3.40 12.91 8.25
N VAL A 175 -4.14 11.80 8.26
CA VAL A 175 -4.36 10.96 7.08
C VAL A 175 -5.17 11.69 6.01
N TYR A 176 -6.22 12.42 6.41
CA TYR A 176 -7.03 13.24 5.53
C TYR A 176 -6.20 14.33 4.83
N GLU A 177 -5.44 15.11 5.61
CA GLU A 177 -4.59 16.17 5.07
C GLU A 177 -3.49 15.60 4.16
N MET A 178 -2.96 14.41 4.48
CA MET A 178 -2.01 13.71 3.61
C MET A 178 -2.66 13.35 2.26
N GLY A 179 -3.89 12.86 2.23
CA GLY A 179 -4.63 12.60 1.00
C GLY A 179 -4.93 13.88 0.22
N LYS A 180 -5.28 14.96 0.93
CA LYS A 180 -5.59 16.26 0.33
C LYS A 180 -4.37 16.97 -0.26
N SER A 181 -3.17 16.63 0.20
CA SER A 181 -1.91 17.24 -0.28
C SER A 181 -1.36 16.62 -1.56
N VAL A 182 -1.97 15.56 -2.06
CA VAL A 182 -1.51 14.80 -3.23
C VAL A 182 -1.79 15.46 -4.57
#